data_a0998d648b352f90bc7031749328eb59
#
_entry.id   a0998d648b352f90bc7031749328eb59
#
_cell.length_a   1.000
_cell.length_b   1.000
_cell.length_c   1.000
_cell.angle_alpha   90.00
_cell.angle_beta   90.00
_cell.angle_gamma   90.00
#
_symmetry.space_group_name_H-M   'P 1'
#
loop_
_entity.id
_entity.type
_entity.pdbx_description
1 polymer ?
#
loop_
_entity_poly.entity_id
_entity_poly.type
_entity_poly.pdbx_seq_one_letter_code
_entity_poly.pdbx_strand_id
1 'polypeptide(L)'
;MENNSNNPVYSVGEFSHVIKKLVETNFSYIRIRGEISRPSFPGSGHVYFTLKDTEGTIAAIIWKYTMPRLSIRPEEGIEVICTGKITTFAGQSKYQIIVDNMEIAGEGALLKMLEDRRKKLLAEGLFKQEYKKPIPYLPARIGVITSPSGAVIRDILHRLSDRFPSHVYLWPVAVPVSYTHLRAHET
;
A
#
# COMPACT_ATOMS: atom_id res chain seq x y z
N MET A 1 -2.84 57.47 -2.30
CA MET A 1 -3.39 56.21 -1.82
C MET A 1 -4.54 55.85 -2.71
N GLU A 2 -4.31 55.13 -3.78
CA GLU A 2 -5.37 54.73 -4.72
C GLU A 2 -6.20 53.62 -4.08
N ASN A 3 -7.47 53.97 -3.89
CA ASN A 3 -8.48 53.10 -3.33
C ASN A 3 -8.81 52.02 -4.37
N ASN A 4 -8.25 50.83 -4.21
CA ASN A 4 -8.46 49.71 -5.14
C ASN A 4 -9.84 49.08 -4.90
N SER A 5 -10.89 49.87 -5.22
CA SER A 5 -12.31 49.52 -5.01
C SER A 5 -12.86 48.49 -6.00
N ASN A 6 -11.98 47.78 -6.78
CA ASN A 6 -12.39 46.84 -7.81
C ASN A 6 -12.06 45.38 -7.46
N ASN A 7 -11.73 45.07 -6.21
CA ASN A 7 -11.56 43.69 -5.81
C ASN A 7 -12.92 43.06 -5.51
N PRO A 8 -13.25 41.92 -6.16
CA PRO A 8 -14.52 41.24 -5.92
C PRO A 8 -14.60 40.75 -4.47
N VAL A 9 -15.74 40.96 -3.83
CA VAL A 9 -16.01 40.45 -2.49
C VAL A 9 -16.63 39.05 -2.65
N TYR A 10 -16.00 38.04 -2.05
CA TYR A 10 -16.47 36.66 -2.00
C TYR A 10 -16.99 36.34 -0.60
N SER A 11 -18.02 35.51 -0.53
CA SER A 11 -18.32 34.77 0.70
C SER A 11 -17.23 33.69 0.91
N VAL A 12 -17.10 33.17 2.14
CA VAL A 12 -16.14 32.10 2.46
C VAL A 12 -16.38 30.86 1.60
N GLY A 13 -17.66 30.51 1.37
CA GLY A 13 -18.03 29.36 0.54
C GLY A 13 -17.66 29.56 -0.94
N GLU A 14 -17.96 30.74 -1.50
CA GLU A 14 -17.60 31.08 -2.89
C GLU A 14 -16.10 31.03 -3.10
N PHE A 15 -15.32 31.64 -2.20
CA PHE A 15 -13.87 31.62 -2.27
C PHE A 15 -13.31 30.20 -2.16
N SER A 16 -13.83 29.39 -1.23
CA SER A 16 -13.43 27.98 -1.10
C SER A 16 -13.72 27.19 -2.36
N HIS A 17 -14.84 27.45 -3.05
CA HIS A 17 -15.15 26.84 -4.34
C HIS A 17 -14.20 27.24 -5.46
N VAL A 18 -13.84 28.54 -5.52
CA VAL A 18 -12.86 29.02 -6.51
C VAL A 18 -11.50 28.34 -6.30
N ILE A 19 -11.02 28.28 -5.06
CA ILE A 19 -9.76 27.59 -4.73
C ILE A 19 -9.83 26.11 -5.09
N LYS A 20 -10.94 25.44 -4.73
CA LYS A 20 -11.14 24.03 -5.08
C LYS A 20 -11.02 23.81 -6.58
N LYS A 21 -11.74 24.58 -7.38
CA LYS A 21 -11.71 24.48 -8.83
C LYS A 21 -10.32 24.75 -9.40
N LEU A 22 -9.61 25.75 -8.89
CA LEU A 22 -8.23 26.05 -9.27
C LEU A 22 -7.29 24.88 -8.99
N VAL A 23 -7.36 24.31 -7.80
CA VAL A 23 -6.51 23.18 -7.40
C VAL A 23 -6.84 21.93 -8.22
N GLU A 24 -8.10 21.56 -8.36
CA GLU A 24 -8.52 20.36 -9.11
C GLU A 24 -8.20 20.46 -10.60
N THR A 25 -8.25 21.68 -11.19
CA THR A 25 -7.93 21.89 -12.61
C THR A 25 -6.42 21.80 -12.86
N ASN A 26 -5.60 22.38 -11.99
CA ASN A 26 -4.15 22.42 -12.19
C ASN A 26 -3.42 21.16 -11.70
N PHE A 27 -4.02 20.43 -10.75
CA PHE A 27 -3.44 19.25 -10.12
C PHE A 27 -4.37 18.03 -10.25
N SER A 28 -4.88 17.80 -11.46
CA SER A 28 -5.84 16.73 -11.74
C SER A 28 -5.27 15.33 -11.52
N TYR A 29 -3.96 15.16 -11.69
CA TYR A 29 -3.26 13.89 -11.44
C TYR A 29 -1.79 14.16 -11.15
N ILE A 30 -1.35 13.89 -9.91
CA ILE A 30 0.01 14.19 -9.46
C ILE A 30 0.61 13.02 -8.71
N ARG A 31 1.92 13.05 -8.56
CA ARG A 31 2.70 12.11 -7.73
C ARG A 31 3.36 12.86 -6.60
N ILE A 32 3.12 12.44 -5.36
CA ILE A 32 3.70 13.03 -4.17
C ILE A 32 4.50 11.97 -3.44
N ARG A 33 5.77 12.27 -3.16
CA ARG A 33 6.65 11.46 -2.32
C ARG A 33 6.58 11.97 -0.89
N GLY A 34 6.50 11.04 0.07
CA GLY A 34 6.54 11.38 1.49
C GLY A 34 6.49 10.15 2.37
N GLU A 35 6.78 10.32 3.64
CA GLU A 35 6.67 9.30 4.67
C GLU A 35 5.23 9.23 5.19
N ILE A 36 4.67 8.03 5.31
CA ILE A 36 3.35 7.82 5.90
C ILE A 36 3.41 8.07 7.41
N SER A 37 2.51 8.90 7.89
CA SER A 37 2.32 9.17 9.31
C SER A 37 0.86 9.06 9.70
N ARG A 38 0.60 8.50 10.89
CA ARG A 38 -0.73 8.35 11.52
C ARG A 38 -1.76 7.65 10.62
N PRO A 39 -1.48 6.45 10.08
CA PRO A 39 -2.45 5.72 9.31
C PRO A 39 -3.63 5.29 10.20
N SER A 40 -4.86 5.57 9.74
CA SER A 40 -6.11 5.27 10.43
C SER A 40 -7.02 4.46 9.53
N PHE A 41 -7.59 3.39 10.08
CA PHE A 41 -8.42 2.41 9.39
C PHE A 41 -9.81 2.34 10.04
N PRO A 42 -10.67 3.34 9.86
CA PRO A 42 -12.02 3.32 10.41
C PRO A 42 -12.87 2.21 9.79
N GLY A 43 -13.92 1.80 10.50
CA GLY A 43 -14.85 0.76 10.06
C GLY A 43 -15.57 1.02 8.73
N SER A 44 -15.52 2.25 8.20
CA SER A 44 -16.02 2.61 6.88
C SER A 44 -15.24 1.97 5.73
N GLY A 45 -14.04 1.41 6.01
CA GLY A 45 -13.14 0.81 5.02
C GLY A 45 -12.29 1.82 4.24
N HIS A 46 -12.44 3.12 4.48
CA HIS A 46 -11.53 4.14 3.98
C HIS A 46 -10.26 4.15 4.81
N VAL A 47 -9.14 4.59 4.22
CA VAL A 47 -7.89 4.78 4.96
C VAL A 47 -7.49 6.24 4.90
N TYR A 48 -7.16 6.79 6.05
CA TYR A 48 -6.69 8.17 6.19
C TYR A 48 -5.29 8.14 6.75
N PHE A 49 -4.40 8.98 6.21
CA PHE A 49 -3.04 9.16 6.71
C PHE A 49 -2.51 10.53 6.33
N THR A 50 -1.35 10.86 6.84
CA THR A 50 -0.63 12.07 6.47
C THR A 50 0.64 11.64 5.74
N LEU A 51 0.91 12.22 4.58
CA LEU A 51 2.24 12.22 3.98
C LEU A 51 3.03 13.39 4.54
N LYS A 52 4.25 13.14 4.99
CA LYS A 52 5.14 14.16 5.51
C LYS A 52 6.53 14.05 4.87
N ASP A 53 7.20 15.16 4.81
CA ASP A 53 8.64 15.27 4.56
C ASP A 53 9.28 16.24 5.54
N THR A 54 10.47 16.77 5.24
CA THR A 54 11.19 17.73 6.09
C THR A 54 10.55 19.11 6.10
N GLU A 55 9.74 19.45 5.11
CA GLU A 55 9.23 20.82 4.90
C GLU A 55 7.72 20.92 5.10
N GLY A 56 6.97 19.81 4.95
CA GLY A 56 5.53 19.90 5.00
C GLY A 56 4.78 18.60 5.23
N THR A 57 3.46 18.76 5.31
CA THR A 57 2.54 17.64 5.46
C THR A 57 1.32 17.82 4.58
N ILE A 58 0.81 16.72 4.02
CA ILE A 58 -0.44 16.69 3.29
C ILE A 58 -1.32 15.54 3.76
N ALA A 59 -2.62 15.80 3.95
CA ALA A 59 -3.58 14.74 4.24
C ALA A 59 -3.78 13.85 3.01
N ALA A 60 -3.93 12.55 3.24
CA ALA A 60 -4.14 11.55 2.19
C ALA A 60 -5.32 10.65 2.53
N ILE A 61 -6.11 10.31 1.52
CA ILE A 61 -7.27 9.42 1.62
C ILE A 61 -7.15 8.33 0.58
N ILE A 62 -7.36 7.08 1.00
CA ILE A 62 -7.59 5.96 0.11
C ILE A 62 -9.04 5.49 0.30
N TRP A 63 -9.80 5.49 -0.78
CA TRP A 63 -11.16 4.99 -0.73
C TRP A 63 -11.21 3.47 -0.59
N LYS A 64 -12.24 2.95 0.07
CA LYS A 64 -12.42 1.51 0.31
C LYS A 64 -12.32 0.64 -0.95
N TYR A 65 -12.71 1.16 -2.10
CA TYR A 65 -12.65 0.44 -3.37
C TYR A 65 -11.25 0.44 -4.00
N THR A 66 -10.40 1.37 -3.61
CA THR A 66 -9.01 1.48 -4.07
C THR A 66 -8.09 0.56 -3.26
N MET A 67 -8.35 0.41 -1.96
CA MET A 67 -7.50 -0.41 -1.05
C MET A 67 -7.15 -1.81 -1.58
N PRO A 68 -8.10 -2.63 -2.11
CA PRO A 68 -7.79 -3.96 -2.62
C PRO A 68 -6.90 -3.98 -3.87
N ARG A 69 -6.78 -2.84 -4.55
CA ARG A 69 -6.00 -2.69 -5.78
C ARG A 69 -4.57 -2.23 -5.52
N LEU A 70 -4.29 -1.72 -4.32
CA LEU A 70 -2.96 -1.28 -3.95
C LEU A 70 -2.05 -2.47 -3.70
N SER A 71 -0.82 -2.39 -4.18
CA SER A 71 0.22 -3.41 -3.99
C SER A 71 0.78 -3.44 -2.57
N ILE A 72 0.62 -2.34 -1.82
CA ILE A 72 1.12 -2.19 -0.46
C ILE A 72 0.03 -1.62 0.44
N ARG A 73 0.05 -2.04 1.72
CA ARG A 73 -0.80 -1.48 2.75
C ARG A 73 -0.10 -0.26 3.38
N PRO A 74 -0.81 0.85 3.63
CA PRO A 74 -0.24 1.98 4.35
C PRO A 74 0.22 1.59 5.76
N GLU A 75 1.52 1.75 6.03
CA GLU A 75 2.12 1.50 7.34
C GLU A 75 2.92 2.75 7.74
N GLU A 76 2.92 3.07 9.05
CA GLU A 76 3.63 4.24 9.58
C GLU A 76 5.14 4.14 9.35
N GLY A 77 5.75 5.24 8.97
CA GLY A 77 7.20 5.34 8.77
C GLY A 77 7.70 4.83 7.42
N ILE A 78 6.81 4.35 6.54
CA ILE A 78 7.20 3.94 5.18
C ILE A 78 7.20 5.15 4.26
N GLU A 79 8.29 5.34 3.53
CA GLU A 79 8.35 6.33 2.47
C GLU A 79 7.72 5.78 1.19
N VAL A 80 6.76 6.51 0.65
CA VAL A 80 5.97 6.11 -0.52
C VAL A 80 5.87 7.24 -1.55
N ILE A 81 5.53 6.85 -2.78
CA ILE A 81 5.06 7.76 -3.81
C ILE A 81 3.58 7.48 -4.01
N CYS A 82 2.75 8.43 -3.62
CA CYS A 82 1.31 8.39 -3.83
C CYS A 82 0.96 9.09 -5.14
N THR A 83 0.20 8.42 -5.98
CA THR A 83 -0.33 8.96 -7.23
C THR A 83 -1.83 9.14 -7.07
N GLY A 84 -2.34 10.32 -7.46
CA GLY A 84 -3.76 10.62 -7.29
C GLY A 84 -4.13 12.05 -7.60
N LYS A 85 -5.31 12.46 -7.13
CA LYS A 85 -5.90 13.78 -7.38
C LYS A 85 -5.82 14.64 -6.13
N ILE A 86 -5.49 15.91 -6.30
CA ILE A 86 -5.62 16.88 -5.21
C ILE A 86 -7.04 17.42 -5.18
N THR A 87 -7.61 17.50 -3.99
CA THR A 87 -8.89 18.17 -3.73
C THR A 87 -8.81 18.98 -2.46
N THR A 88 -9.78 19.88 -2.26
CA THR A 88 -9.92 20.62 -1.02
C THR A 88 -11.15 20.14 -0.26
N PHE A 89 -11.04 20.08 1.06
CA PHE A 89 -12.18 19.85 1.93
C PHE A 89 -12.87 21.19 2.22
N ALA A 90 -14.01 21.41 1.61
CA ALA A 90 -14.71 22.71 1.62
C ALA A 90 -14.98 23.28 3.02
N GLY A 91 -15.16 22.43 4.05
CA GLY A 91 -15.47 22.88 5.41
C GLY A 91 -14.27 23.39 6.22
N GLN A 92 -13.01 23.18 5.76
CA GLN A 92 -11.82 23.50 6.57
C GLN A 92 -10.65 24.10 5.78
N SER A 93 -10.82 24.50 4.53
CA SER A 93 -9.75 25.05 3.67
C SER A 93 -8.46 24.19 3.68
N LYS A 94 -8.61 22.88 3.83
CA LYS A 94 -7.51 21.91 3.78
C LYS A 94 -7.47 21.25 2.42
N TYR A 95 -6.29 21.14 1.84
CA TYR A 95 -6.09 20.29 0.65
C TYR A 95 -5.61 18.91 1.06
N GLN A 96 -5.99 17.93 0.26
CA GLN A 96 -5.68 16.53 0.49
C GLN A 96 -5.49 15.80 -0.84
N ILE A 97 -4.71 14.74 -0.83
CA ILE A 97 -4.59 13.84 -1.97
C ILE A 97 -5.57 12.67 -1.83
N ILE A 98 -6.36 12.43 -2.87
CA ILE A 98 -7.11 11.19 -3.04
C ILE A 98 -6.19 10.23 -3.79
N VAL A 99 -5.74 9.19 -3.12
CA VAL A 99 -4.75 8.25 -3.62
C VAL A 99 -5.42 7.17 -4.45
N ASP A 100 -5.01 7.06 -5.71
CA ASP A 100 -5.43 6.01 -6.64
C ASP A 100 -4.40 4.88 -6.73
N ASN A 101 -3.11 5.21 -6.59
CA ASN A 101 -2.00 4.24 -6.55
C ASN A 101 -0.94 4.65 -5.53
N MET A 102 -0.25 3.67 -4.99
CA MET A 102 0.82 3.87 -4.01
C MET A 102 1.93 2.86 -4.25
N GLU A 103 3.16 3.33 -4.30
CA GLU A 103 4.38 2.53 -4.47
C GLU A 103 5.43 2.92 -3.43
N ILE A 104 6.28 1.99 -3.01
CA ILE A 104 7.36 2.27 -2.06
C ILE A 104 8.40 3.16 -2.74
N ALA A 105 8.81 4.23 -2.08
CA ALA A 105 9.83 5.14 -2.58
C ALA A 105 11.22 4.57 -2.30
N GLY A 106 11.81 3.90 -3.32
CA GLY A 106 13.18 3.43 -3.31
C GLY A 106 13.41 2.04 -2.69
N GLU A 107 14.48 1.38 -3.13
CA GLU A 107 14.88 0.05 -2.64
C GLU A 107 15.24 0.03 -1.14
N GLY A 108 15.81 1.12 -0.62
CA GLY A 108 16.19 1.24 0.79
C GLY A 108 15.02 1.16 1.76
N ALA A 109 13.86 1.71 1.40
CA ALA A 109 12.66 1.64 2.23
C ALA A 109 12.11 0.20 2.32
N LEU A 110 12.13 -0.54 1.21
CA LEU A 110 11.75 -1.95 1.18
C LEU A 110 12.69 -2.81 2.03
N LEU A 111 14.01 -2.60 1.89
CA LEU A 111 15.01 -3.31 2.68
C LEU A 111 14.86 -3.04 4.18
N LYS A 112 14.63 -1.78 4.56
CA LYS A 112 14.36 -1.40 5.95
C LYS A 112 13.11 -2.10 6.49
N MET A 113 12.02 -2.11 5.72
CA MET A 113 10.78 -2.79 6.13
C MET A 113 10.98 -4.29 6.33
N LEU A 114 11.73 -4.95 5.45
CA LEU A 114 12.09 -6.36 5.58
C LEU A 114 12.94 -6.61 6.84
N GLU A 115 13.91 -5.75 7.10
CA GLU A 115 14.76 -5.84 8.28
C GLU A 115 13.97 -5.65 9.59
N ASP A 116 13.08 -4.67 9.64
CA ASP A 116 12.24 -4.41 10.81
C ASP A 116 11.26 -5.58 11.06
N ARG A 117 10.66 -6.14 10.01
CA ARG A 117 9.85 -7.37 10.12
C ARG A 117 10.67 -8.55 10.62
N ARG A 118 11.89 -8.73 10.10
CA ARG A 118 12.80 -9.77 10.56
C ARG A 118 13.16 -9.62 12.04
N LYS A 119 13.47 -8.40 12.48
CA LYS A 119 13.77 -8.09 13.89
C LYS A 119 12.56 -8.42 14.79
N LYS A 120 11.36 -8.05 14.36
CA LYS A 120 10.13 -8.37 15.09
C LYS A 120 9.93 -9.88 15.26
N LEU A 121 10.02 -10.65 14.18
CA LEU A 121 9.89 -12.10 14.19
C LEU A 121 11.01 -12.78 15.01
N LEU A 122 12.22 -12.20 15.01
CA LEU A 122 13.32 -12.66 15.85
C LEU A 122 13.04 -12.44 17.33
N ALA A 123 12.50 -11.26 17.70
CA ALA A 123 12.12 -10.94 19.07
C ALA A 123 10.98 -11.84 19.58
N GLU A 124 10.04 -12.24 18.72
CA GLU A 124 9.00 -13.22 18.99
C GLU A 124 9.55 -14.67 19.12
N GLY A 125 10.85 -14.86 18.85
CA GLY A 125 11.52 -16.16 19.00
C GLY A 125 11.24 -17.16 17.88
N LEU A 126 10.56 -16.78 16.80
CA LEU A 126 10.12 -17.68 15.73
C LEU A 126 11.27 -18.34 14.96
N PHE A 127 12.50 -17.79 15.05
CA PHE A 127 13.69 -18.35 14.39
C PHE A 127 14.50 -19.27 15.31
N LYS A 128 14.09 -19.49 16.55
CA LYS A 128 14.83 -20.34 17.48
C LYS A 128 14.92 -21.77 16.97
N GLN A 129 16.09 -22.37 17.12
CA GLN A 129 16.37 -23.74 16.65
C GLN A 129 15.49 -24.79 17.32
N GLU A 130 15.05 -24.55 18.55
CA GLU A 130 14.17 -25.43 19.33
C GLU A 130 12.78 -25.64 18.69
N TYR A 131 12.31 -24.69 17.88
CA TYR A 131 11.04 -24.79 17.15
C TYR A 131 11.18 -25.51 15.81
N LYS A 132 12.42 -25.71 15.31
CA LYS A 132 12.66 -26.37 14.04
C LYS A 132 12.64 -27.88 14.22
N LYS A 133 11.73 -28.53 13.53
CA LYS A 133 11.62 -29.99 13.50
C LYS A 133 12.31 -30.55 12.27
N PRO A 134 12.87 -31.78 12.34
CA PRO A 134 13.39 -32.45 11.14
C PRO A 134 12.27 -32.69 10.14
N ILE A 135 12.58 -32.50 8.86
CA ILE A 135 11.63 -32.76 7.79
C ILE A 135 11.45 -34.27 7.64
N PRO A 136 10.20 -34.80 7.70
CA PRO A 136 9.96 -36.23 7.49
C PRO A 136 10.29 -36.62 6.05
N TYR A 137 10.78 -37.85 5.86
CA TYR A 137 11.17 -38.35 4.54
C TYR A 137 9.98 -38.39 3.55
N LEU A 138 8.81 -38.83 4.01
CA LEU A 138 7.56 -38.85 3.25
C LEU A 138 6.44 -38.23 4.08
N PRO A 139 6.15 -36.93 3.89
CA PRO A 139 5.11 -36.27 4.67
C PRO A 139 3.71 -36.65 4.18
N ALA A 140 2.87 -37.19 5.08
CA ALA A 140 1.46 -37.46 4.78
C ALA A 140 0.61 -36.19 4.64
N ARG A 141 1.07 -35.07 5.24
CA ARG A 141 0.37 -33.78 5.23
C ARG A 141 1.36 -32.66 4.90
N ILE A 142 0.98 -31.83 3.92
CA ILE A 142 1.81 -30.71 3.45
C ILE A 142 1.02 -29.43 3.57
N GLY A 143 1.55 -28.45 4.32
CA GLY A 143 0.99 -27.08 4.38
C GLY A 143 1.59 -26.21 3.27
N VAL A 144 0.75 -25.53 2.50
CA VAL A 144 1.17 -24.60 1.44
C VAL A 144 0.57 -23.24 1.69
N ILE A 145 1.42 -22.21 1.77
CA ILE A 145 1.01 -20.80 1.94
C ILE A 145 1.19 -20.11 0.58
N THR A 146 0.10 -19.89 -0.15
CA THR A 146 0.15 -19.27 -1.49
C THR A 146 -1.22 -18.74 -1.91
N SER A 147 -1.28 -18.10 -3.10
CA SER A 147 -2.54 -17.71 -3.72
C SER A 147 -3.37 -18.93 -4.14
N PRO A 148 -4.68 -18.98 -3.83
CA PRO A 148 -5.53 -20.12 -4.15
C PRO A 148 -5.77 -20.33 -5.65
N SER A 149 -5.62 -19.29 -6.46
CA SER A 149 -5.90 -19.31 -7.91
C SER A 149 -4.65 -19.26 -8.79
N GLY A 150 -3.45 -19.22 -8.18
CA GLY A 150 -2.18 -19.12 -8.89
C GLY A 150 -1.80 -20.37 -9.69
N ALA A 151 -0.93 -20.21 -10.70
CA ALA A 151 -0.35 -21.33 -11.44
C ALA A 151 0.49 -22.22 -10.52
N VAL A 152 1.17 -21.63 -9.53
CA VAL A 152 2.06 -22.31 -8.59
C VAL A 152 1.33 -23.40 -7.80
N ILE A 153 0.15 -23.11 -7.24
CA ILE A 153 -0.59 -24.14 -6.47
C ILE A 153 -1.06 -25.28 -7.36
N ARG A 154 -1.46 -24.98 -8.59
CA ARG A 154 -1.87 -26.03 -9.55
C ARG A 154 -0.69 -26.93 -9.92
N ASP A 155 0.49 -26.38 -10.13
CA ASP A 155 1.70 -27.15 -10.42
C ASP A 155 2.12 -28.03 -9.22
N ILE A 156 2.07 -27.48 -8.00
CA ILE A 156 2.34 -28.24 -6.77
C ILE A 156 1.39 -29.43 -6.65
N LEU A 157 0.08 -29.20 -6.81
CA LEU A 157 -0.93 -30.27 -6.69
C LEU A 157 -0.75 -31.33 -7.78
N HIS A 158 -0.47 -30.92 -9.02
CA HIS A 158 -0.21 -31.85 -10.12
C HIS A 158 1.02 -32.71 -9.84
N ARG A 159 2.13 -32.12 -9.42
CA ARG A 159 3.36 -32.85 -9.10
C ARG A 159 3.22 -33.81 -7.92
N LEU A 160 2.48 -33.41 -6.89
CA LEU A 160 2.21 -34.30 -5.75
C LEU A 160 1.30 -35.46 -6.15
N SER A 161 0.29 -35.22 -6.97
CA SER A 161 -0.61 -36.26 -7.47
C SER A 161 0.16 -37.32 -8.27
N ASP A 162 1.08 -36.90 -9.12
CA ASP A 162 1.83 -37.80 -9.99
C ASP A 162 2.90 -38.62 -9.27
N ARG A 163 3.54 -38.07 -8.23
CA ARG A 163 4.71 -38.68 -7.61
C ARG A 163 4.39 -39.34 -6.27
N PHE A 164 3.73 -38.62 -5.41
CA PHE A 164 3.37 -39.06 -4.06
C PHE A 164 2.13 -38.32 -3.58
N PRO A 165 0.94 -38.86 -3.75
CA PRO A 165 -0.30 -38.25 -3.31
C PRO A 165 -0.28 -37.99 -1.80
N SER A 166 -0.28 -36.73 -1.42
CA SER A 166 -0.28 -36.28 -0.02
C SER A 166 -1.43 -35.33 0.22
N HIS A 167 -1.91 -35.27 1.46
CA HIS A 167 -2.95 -34.31 1.82
C HIS A 167 -2.39 -32.91 1.92
N VAL A 168 -2.91 -31.96 1.10
CA VAL A 168 -2.45 -30.59 1.06
C VAL A 168 -3.41 -29.68 1.78
N TYR A 169 -2.90 -28.94 2.77
CA TYR A 169 -3.59 -27.85 3.43
C TYR A 169 -3.15 -26.54 2.81
N LEU A 170 -4.06 -25.84 2.14
CA LEU A 170 -3.80 -24.52 1.56
C LEU A 170 -4.14 -23.42 2.56
N TRP A 171 -3.14 -22.57 2.87
CA TRP A 171 -3.36 -21.31 3.58
C TRP A 171 -3.37 -20.17 2.56
N PRO A 172 -4.55 -19.60 2.25
CA PRO A 172 -4.65 -18.59 1.20
C PRO A 172 -4.04 -17.26 1.62
N VAL A 173 -3.14 -16.73 0.80
CA VAL A 173 -2.55 -15.40 0.95
C VAL A 173 -2.54 -14.68 -0.40
N ALA A 174 -2.59 -13.36 -0.39
CA ALA A 174 -2.39 -12.56 -1.59
C ALA A 174 -0.90 -12.57 -1.96
N VAL A 175 -0.58 -13.13 -3.13
CA VAL A 175 0.78 -13.08 -3.69
C VAL A 175 0.76 -12.06 -4.82
N PRO A 176 1.52 -10.95 -4.75
CA PRO A 176 1.60 -9.99 -5.84
C PRO A 176 2.24 -10.64 -7.07
N VAL A 177 1.56 -10.55 -8.22
CA VAL A 177 1.92 -11.23 -9.47
C VAL A 177 3.12 -10.59 -10.20
N SER A 178 3.63 -9.45 -9.74
CA SER A 178 4.50 -8.57 -10.52
C SER A 178 5.98 -8.95 -10.62
N TYR A 179 6.43 -10.07 -10.04
CA TYR A 179 7.87 -10.42 -10.08
C TYR A 179 8.23 -11.68 -10.89
N THR A 180 7.28 -12.40 -11.47
CA THR A 180 7.56 -13.66 -12.19
C THR A 180 7.77 -13.51 -13.68
N HIS A 181 7.44 -12.36 -14.30
CA HIS A 181 7.59 -12.19 -15.76
C HIS A 181 8.91 -11.59 -16.24
N LEU A 182 9.78 -11.08 -15.35
CA LEU A 182 11.05 -10.46 -15.74
C LEU A 182 12.24 -11.42 -15.82
N ARG A 183 12.10 -12.70 -15.48
CA ARG A 183 13.18 -13.70 -15.56
C ARG A 183 13.04 -14.77 -16.64
N ALA A 184 12.03 -14.69 -17.50
CA ALA A 184 11.79 -15.72 -18.52
C ALA A 184 12.35 -15.37 -19.92
N HIS A 185 13.07 -14.27 -20.07
CA HIS A 185 13.61 -13.82 -21.37
C HIS A 185 15.14 -13.66 -21.44
N GLU A 186 15.89 -14.19 -20.47
CA GLU A 186 17.34 -14.26 -20.56
C GLU A 186 17.83 -15.71 -20.41
N THR A 187 17.62 -16.50 -21.42
CA THR A 187 18.46 -17.65 -21.83
C THR A 187 18.24 -17.92 -23.31
#